data_eb3597036eeb5dcc4a418a3c2da6eb8b
#
_entry.id   eb3597036eeb5dcc4a418a3c2da6eb8b
#
_cell.length_a   1.000
_cell.length_b   1.000
_cell.length_c   1.000
_cell.angle_alpha   90.00
_cell.angle_beta   90.00
_cell.angle_gamma   90.00
#
_symmetry.space_group_name_H-M   'P 1'
#
loop_
_entity.id
_entity.type
_entity.pdbx_description
1 polymer ?
#
loop_
_entity_poly.entity_id
_entity_poly.type
_entity_poly.pdbx_seq_one_letter_code
_entity_poly.pdbx_strand_id
1 'polypeptide(L)'
;MGGGPRRPLFTPRPFAITLDPVVIAWLGVDTPFPSLASALQEPNGLLAVGGDLSPRRLLDAYRRGIFPWYSEGDPVLWWSPDPRMVLFPRELRVTRSLAKTLRNKSYEVRFDTAFDEVVRGCAAPRPNQPGTWISAEMRAAYRRLHELGYAHSVETWVDGALAGGLYGVAMGRAFFGESMFARGRDASKIAFVHLVRRLAGEGYLLIDCQMHTPHLASLGAREVPRSEFARRLKDLVDYPRPPGRWAPGGERSAKLEACRN
;
A
#
# COMPACT_ATOMS: atom_id res chain seq x y z
N MET A 1 -47.94 -6.46 -36.97
CA MET A 1 -47.53 -5.56 -35.87
C MET A 1 -46.11 -5.90 -35.52
N GLY A 2 -45.17 -5.10 -35.99
CA GLY A 2 -43.74 -5.38 -35.89
C GLY A 2 -43.13 -4.84 -34.59
N GLY A 3 -42.43 -5.71 -33.86
CA GLY A 3 -41.55 -5.34 -32.78
C GLY A 3 -40.11 -5.39 -33.28
N GLY A 4 -39.52 -4.24 -33.62
CA GLY A 4 -38.13 -4.15 -33.99
C GLY A 4 -37.20 -4.33 -32.79
N PRO A 5 -35.96 -4.82 -32.99
CA PRO A 5 -35.02 -5.08 -31.91
C PRO A 5 -34.55 -3.75 -31.27
N ARG A 6 -34.66 -3.64 -29.96
CA ARG A 6 -34.15 -2.52 -29.19
C ARG A 6 -32.61 -2.53 -29.25
N ARG A 7 -32.01 -1.45 -29.75
CA ARG A 7 -30.57 -1.20 -29.72
C ARG A 7 -30.08 -1.10 -28.28
N PRO A 8 -28.93 -1.68 -27.95
CA PRO A 8 -28.30 -1.48 -26.62
C PRO A 8 -27.78 -0.03 -26.52
N LEU A 9 -28.19 0.65 -25.45
CA LEU A 9 -27.88 2.06 -25.15
C LEU A 9 -26.56 2.19 -24.39
N PHE A 10 -25.49 1.53 -24.79
CA PHE A 10 -24.15 1.85 -24.26
C PHE A 10 -23.07 1.35 -25.24
N THR A 11 -22.70 2.20 -26.16
CA THR A 11 -21.40 2.11 -26.83
C THR A 11 -20.40 2.90 -25.98
N PRO A 12 -19.29 2.30 -25.52
CA PRO A 12 -18.21 3.08 -24.94
C PRO A 12 -17.66 3.96 -26.06
N ARG A 13 -17.80 5.26 -25.91
CA ARG A 13 -17.09 6.22 -26.76
C ARG A 13 -15.60 6.07 -26.42
N PRO A 14 -14.71 5.93 -27.42
CA PRO A 14 -13.30 6.09 -27.17
C PRO A 14 -13.13 7.52 -26.63
N PHE A 15 -12.53 7.64 -25.44
CA PHE A 15 -12.10 8.94 -24.92
C PHE A 15 -11.05 9.48 -25.88
N ALA A 16 -11.46 10.31 -26.83
CA ALA A 16 -10.55 11.19 -27.54
C ALA A 16 -10.15 12.28 -26.54
N ILE A 17 -9.05 12.05 -25.83
CA ILE A 17 -8.41 13.07 -25.02
C ILE A 17 -7.71 14.01 -25.99
N THR A 18 -8.36 15.11 -26.35
CA THR A 18 -7.69 16.29 -26.88
C THR A 18 -6.98 16.95 -25.70
N LEU A 19 -5.80 16.42 -25.35
CA LEU A 19 -4.88 17.06 -24.44
C LEU A 19 -4.07 18.07 -25.26
N ASP A 20 -3.96 19.33 -24.79
CA ASP A 20 -2.71 20.05 -24.98
C ASP A 20 -1.58 19.06 -24.73
N PRO A 21 -0.47 19.05 -25.50
CA PRO A 21 0.51 17.98 -25.42
C PRO A 21 1.16 17.96 -24.02
N VAL A 22 0.48 17.31 -23.09
CA VAL A 22 1.06 17.00 -21.79
C VAL A 22 2.06 15.89 -22.03
N VAL A 23 3.33 16.27 -22.16
CA VAL A 23 4.43 15.34 -22.35
C VAL A 23 4.69 14.61 -21.03
N ILE A 24 4.11 13.42 -20.88
CA ILE A 24 4.47 12.53 -19.77
C ILE A 24 5.91 12.06 -19.95
N ALA A 25 6.73 12.18 -18.91
CA ALA A 25 8.11 11.76 -18.97
C ALA A 25 8.22 10.23 -19.17
N TRP A 26 8.96 9.82 -20.19
CA TRP A 26 9.33 8.43 -20.43
C TRP A 26 10.66 8.14 -19.76
N LEU A 27 10.70 7.14 -18.85
CA LEU A 27 11.90 6.79 -18.11
C LEU A 27 12.64 5.63 -18.80
N GLY A 28 13.92 5.82 -19.08
CA GLY A 28 14.86 4.74 -19.31
C GLY A 28 15.46 4.24 -17.99
N VAL A 29 16.36 3.26 -18.05
CA VAL A 29 16.97 2.60 -16.87
C VAL A 29 17.63 3.63 -15.93
N ASP A 30 18.36 4.62 -16.46
CA ASP A 30 19.10 5.61 -15.68
C ASP A 30 18.44 7.00 -15.65
N THR A 31 17.28 7.17 -16.29
CA THR A 31 16.60 8.46 -16.32
C THR A 31 16.06 8.79 -14.91
N PRO A 32 16.40 9.95 -14.33
CA PRO A 32 15.88 10.35 -13.02
C PRO A 32 14.38 10.65 -13.09
N PHE A 33 13.68 10.52 -11.97
CA PHE A 33 12.29 10.96 -11.88
C PHE A 33 12.18 12.47 -12.09
N PRO A 34 11.16 12.93 -12.80
CA PRO A 34 10.86 14.36 -12.94
C PRO A 34 10.42 14.96 -11.60
N SER A 35 10.29 16.29 -11.57
CA SER A 35 9.73 16.99 -10.42
C SER A 35 8.30 16.53 -10.14
N LEU A 36 7.91 16.41 -8.87
CA LEU A 36 6.51 16.11 -8.48
C LEU A 36 5.52 17.17 -8.99
N ALA A 37 5.99 18.39 -9.25
CA ALA A 37 5.15 19.46 -9.79
C ALA A 37 4.66 19.17 -11.22
N SER A 38 5.33 18.26 -11.96
CA SER A 38 4.90 17.84 -13.30
C SER A 38 3.89 16.69 -13.31
N ALA A 39 3.51 16.16 -12.13
CA ALA A 39 2.47 15.14 -12.06
C ALA A 39 1.12 15.69 -12.54
N LEU A 40 0.41 14.91 -13.36
CA LEU A 40 -0.86 15.30 -13.94
C LEU A 40 -1.93 15.55 -12.86
N GLN A 41 -2.87 16.43 -13.18
CA GLN A 41 -4.10 16.57 -12.42
C GLN A 41 -5.13 15.52 -12.83
N GLU A 42 -5.16 15.14 -14.11
CA GLU A 42 -6.02 14.10 -14.68
C GLU A 42 -5.24 13.24 -15.68
N PRO A 43 -5.05 11.93 -15.41
CA PRO A 43 -5.37 11.25 -14.14
C PRO A 43 -4.50 11.73 -12.98
N ASN A 44 -5.15 11.91 -11.81
CA ASN A 44 -4.49 12.54 -10.64
C ASN A 44 -3.22 11.84 -10.20
N GLY A 45 -2.11 12.53 -10.34
CA GLY A 45 -0.81 12.11 -9.84
C GLY A 45 0.03 11.27 -10.80
N LEU A 46 -0.41 10.99 -12.03
CA LEU A 46 0.45 10.32 -13.00
C LEU A 46 1.65 11.20 -13.31
N LEU A 47 2.85 10.68 -13.06
CA LEU A 47 4.10 11.45 -13.11
C LEU A 47 5.02 11.02 -14.25
N ALA A 48 5.15 9.71 -14.47
CA ALA A 48 6.06 9.17 -15.47
C ALA A 48 5.64 7.77 -15.91
N VAL A 49 6.19 7.32 -17.04
CA VAL A 49 5.95 6.02 -17.67
C VAL A 49 7.28 5.34 -17.96
N GLY A 50 7.36 4.01 -17.87
CA GLY A 50 8.55 3.24 -18.18
C GLY A 50 9.52 3.10 -17.02
N GLY A 51 10.80 2.85 -17.31
CA GLY A 51 11.76 2.47 -16.30
C GLY A 51 11.65 0.99 -15.92
N ASP A 52 12.17 0.64 -14.73
CA ASP A 52 12.21 -0.72 -14.21
C ASP A 52 11.77 -0.77 -12.74
N LEU A 53 11.59 -1.97 -12.20
CA LEU A 53 11.25 -2.22 -10.79
C LEU A 53 12.49 -2.66 -9.97
N SER A 54 13.68 -2.28 -10.37
CA SER A 54 14.88 -2.55 -9.58
C SER A 54 14.79 -1.96 -8.17
N PRO A 55 15.44 -2.55 -7.17
CA PRO A 55 15.47 -2.00 -5.82
C PRO A 55 15.94 -0.54 -5.79
N ARG A 56 16.95 -0.19 -6.60
CA ARG A 56 17.45 1.18 -6.73
C ARG A 56 16.34 2.13 -7.18
N ARG A 57 15.59 1.77 -8.23
CA ARG A 57 14.50 2.58 -8.78
C ARG A 57 13.35 2.71 -7.81
N LEU A 58 12.92 1.61 -7.18
CA LEU A 58 11.84 1.63 -6.20
C LEU A 58 12.19 2.48 -4.97
N LEU A 59 13.39 2.32 -4.42
CA LEU A 59 13.83 3.10 -3.26
C LEU A 59 13.98 4.59 -3.59
N ASP A 60 14.46 4.95 -4.80
CA ASP A 60 14.46 6.36 -5.25
C ASP A 60 13.04 6.91 -5.38
N ALA A 61 12.10 6.11 -5.91
CA ALA A 61 10.70 6.48 -6.00
C ALA A 61 10.08 6.77 -4.62
N TYR A 62 10.19 5.83 -3.68
CA TYR A 62 9.65 5.99 -2.32
C TYR A 62 10.28 7.18 -1.59
N ARG A 63 11.59 7.40 -1.73
CA ARG A 63 12.29 8.55 -1.15
C ARG A 63 11.68 9.87 -1.60
N ARG A 64 11.13 9.92 -2.80
CA ARG A 64 10.49 11.10 -3.40
C ARG A 64 8.97 11.14 -3.22
N GLY A 65 8.36 10.12 -2.61
CA GLY A 65 6.91 10.00 -2.48
C GLY A 65 6.20 9.55 -3.75
N ILE A 66 6.91 8.82 -4.59
CA ILE A 66 6.42 8.23 -5.84
C ILE A 66 6.23 6.73 -5.63
N PHE A 67 5.22 6.14 -6.24
CA PHE A 67 4.98 4.70 -6.21
C PHE A 67 4.57 4.15 -7.57
N PRO A 68 4.84 2.87 -7.88
CA PRO A 68 4.41 2.22 -9.11
C PRO A 68 2.97 1.70 -8.96
N TRP A 69 2.13 1.94 -9.96
CA TRP A 69 0.80 1.34 -10.05
C TRP A 69 0.37 1.26 -11.51
N TYR A 70 0.20 0.04 -12.03
CA TYR A 70 -0.11 -0.22 -13.43
C TYR A 70 -0.76 -1.61 -13.58
N SER A 71 -1.42 -1.88 -14.72
CA SER A 71 -2.02 -3.17 -15.02
C SER A 71 -1.03 -4.09 -15.73
N GLU A 72 -1.25 -5.40 -15.63
CA GLU A 72 -0.44 -6.38 -16.35
C GLU A 72 -0.51 -6.11 -17.87
N GLY A 73 0.65 -6.07 -18.52
CA GLY A 73 0.79 -5.72 -19.94
C GLY A 73 1.02 -4.23 -20.24
N ASP A 74 0.75 -3.36 -19.27
CA ASP A 74 1.09 -1.95 -19.40
C ASP A 74 2.57 -1.70 -19.05
N PRO A 75 3.18 -0.62 -19.57
CA PRO A 75 4.46 -0.14 -19.06
C PRO A 75 4.31 0.28 -17.59
N VAL A 76 5.40 0.29 -16.83
CA VAL A 76 5.38 0.77 -15.45
C VAL A 76 4.90 2.22 -15.41
N LEU A 77 3.87 2.50 -14.63
CA LEU A 77 3.36 3.84 -14.39
C LEU A 77 3.71 4.29 -12.97
N TRP A 78 4.22 5.52 -12.85
CA TRP A 78 4.67 6.12 -11.61
C TRP A 78 3.77 7.25 -11.17
N TRP A 79 3.36 7.24 -9.90
CA TRP A 79 2.31 8.10 -9.39
C TRP A 79 2.74 8.89 -8.14
N SER A 80 2.25 10.11 -8.04
CA SER A 80 2.29 10.92 -6.83
C SER A 80 1.02 11.79 -6.76
N PRO A 81 -0.10 11.26 -6.23
CA PRO A 81 -1.39 11.96 -6.16
C PRO A 81 -1.37 13.21 -5.29
N ASP A 82 -2.29 14.14 -5.57
CA ASP A 82 -2.56 15.32 -4.77
C ASP A 82 -4.09 15.49 -4.63
N PRO A 83 -4.65 15.39 -3.41
CA PRO A 83 -3.98 15.21 -2.11
C PRO A 83 -3.43 13.80 -1.89
N ARG A 84 -2.53 13.67 -0.92
CA ARG A 84 -1.95 12.40 -0.48
C ARG A 84 -2.60 11.93 0.81
N MET A 85 -3.05 10.68 0.84
CA MET A 85 -3.59 10.05 2.04
C MET A 85 -2.48 9.56 2.95
N VAL A 86 -2.45 10.00 4.22
CA VAL A 86 -1.44 9.63 5.20
C VAL A 86 -2.06 9.31 6.56
N LEU A 87 -1.38 8.46 7.34
CA LEU A 87 -1.69 8.28 8.76
C LEU A 87 -0.46 8.65 9.59
N PHE A 88 -0.63 9.52 10.56
CA PHE A 88 0.36 9.73 11.60
C PHE A 88 0.14 8.67 12.69
N PRO A 89 1.13 7.84 13.05
CA PRO A 89 0.92 6.69 13.94
C PRO A 89 0.23 7.02 15.27
N ARG A 90 0.44 8.23 15.79
CA ARG A 90 -0.21 8.73 17.01
C ARG A 90 -1.67 9.13 16.84
N GLU A 91 -2.15 9.26 15.60
CA GLU A 91 -3.53 9.61 15.25
C GLU A 91 -4.39 8.38 14.94
N LEU A 92 -3.87 7.16 15.16
CA LEU A 92 -4.61 5.92 14.94
C LEU A 92 -5.92 5.92 15.74
N ARG A 93 -7.03 5.68 15.01
CA ARG A 93 -8.37 5.54 15.61
C ARG A 93 -8.81 4.09 15.57
N VAL A 94 -9.08 3.54 16.74
CA VAL A 94 -9.62 2.19 16.87
C VAL A 94 -11.09 2.29 17.28
N THR A 95 -12.01 1.93 16.37
CA THR A 95 -13.44 1.97 16.64
C THR A 95 -13.83 1.02 17.77
N ARG A 96 -14.97 1.26 18.46
CA ARG A 96 -15.46 0.40 19.55
C ARG A 96 -15.60 -1.06 19.10
N SER A 97 -16.11 -1.29 17.88
CA SER A 97 -16.23 -2.64 17.30
C SER A 97 -14.89 -3.30 17.11
N LEU A 98 -13.91 -2.60 16.52
CA LEU A 98 -12.56 -3.13 16.32
C LEU A 98 -11.85 -3.38 17.66
N ALA A 99 -12.01 -2.48 18.63
CA ALA A 99 -11.49 -2.69 19.99
C ALA A 99 -12.07 -3.95 20.66
N LYS A 100 -13.36 -4.24 20.44
CA LYS A 100 -13.98 -5.49 20.91
C LYS A 100 -13.36 -6.71 20.20
N THR A 101 -13.13 -6.62 18.88
CA THR A 101 -12.47 -7.70 18.12
C THR A 101 -11.06 -7.95 18.65
N LEU A 102 -10.26 -6.91 18.84
CA LEU A 102 -8.87 -7.00 19.34
C LEU A 102 -8.79 -7.67 20.73
N ARG A 103 -9.77 -7.44 21.61
CA ARG A 103 -9.81 -8.05 22.95
C ARG A 103 -10.34 -9.49 22.97
N ASN A 104 -11.37 -9.77 22.16
CA ASN A 104 -12.18 -10.98 22.35
C ASN A 104 -11.92 -12.07 21.31
N LYS A 105 -11.27 -11.76 20.19
CA LYS A 105 -10.97 -12.75 19.16
C LYS A 105 -9.62 -13.41 19.46
N SER A 106 -9.54 -14.72 19.30
CA SER A 106 -8.26 -15.43 19.32
C SER A 106 -7.54 -15.22 18.01
N TYR A 107 -6.34 -14.67 18.04
CA TYR A 107 -5.47 -14.47 16.88
C TYR A 107 -4.01 -14.34 17.34
N GLU A 108 -3.11 -14.55 16.41
CA GLU A 108 -1.69 -14.25 16.53
C GLU A 108 -1.29 -13.29 15.42
N VAL A 109 -0.47 -12.29 15.73
CA VAL A 109 0.12 -11.40 14.74
C VAL A 109 1.60 -11.70 14.62
N ARG A 110 2.07 -11.94 13.42
CA ARG A 110 3.48 -12.18 13.12
C ARG A 110 3.98 -11.11 12.15
N PHE A 111 5.30 -10.94 12.15
CA PHE A 111 5.98 -9.98 11.29
C PHE A 111 7.04 -10.72 10.47
N ASP A 112 7.07 -10.49 9.16
CA ASP A 112 8.06 -11.04 8.22
C ASP A 112 8.17 -12.58 8.20
N THR A 113 7.13 -13.30 8.64
CA THR A 113 7.15 -14.77 8.69
C THR A 113 6.58 -15.43 7.44
N ALA A 114 5.73 -14.70 6.69
CA ALA A 114 5.02 -15.22 5.51
C ALA A 114 4.86 -14.15 4.42
N PHE A 115 5.92 -13.38 4.13
CA PHE A 115 5.87 -12.25 3.19
C PHE A 115 5.26 -12.62 1.84
N ASP A 116 5.74 -13.69 1.20
CA ASP A 116 5.23 -14.13 -0.11
C ASP A 116 3.76 -14.55 -0.07
N GLU A 117 3.30 -15.13 1.05
CA GLU A 117 1.90 -15.53 1.21
C GLU A 117 1.00 -14.29 1.39
N VAL A 118 1.48 -13.28 2.09
CA VAL A 118 0.79 -12.00 2.24
C VAL A 118 0.67 -11.31 0.88
N VAL A 119 1.75 -11.20 0.12
CA VAL A 119 1.73 -10.57 -1.21
C VAL A 119 0.80 -11.35 -2.17
N ARG A 120 0.83 -12.70 -2.15
CA ARG A 120 -0.12 -13.52 -2.91
C ARG A 120 -1.57 -13.29 -2.46
N GLY A 121 -1.81 -13.16 -1.15
CA GLY A 121 -3.13 -12.85 -0.62
C GLY A 121 -3.64 -11.48 -1.08
N CYS A 122 -2.77 -10.48 -1.15
CA CYS A 122 -3.07 -9.14 -1.67
C CYS A 122 -3.35 -9.14 -3.18
N ALA A 123 -2.65 -10.02 -3.93
CA ALA A 123 -2.82 -10.17 -5.37
C ALA A 123 -4.04 -11.02 -5.77
N ALA A 124 -4.68 -11.71 -4.83
CA ALA A 124 -5.84 -12.54 -5.14
C ALA A 124 -7.02 -11.71 -5.68
N PRO A 125 -7.80 -12.24 -6.64
CA PRO A 125 -8.99 -11.56 -7.13
C PRO A 125 -9.95 -11.20 -5.99
N ARG A 126 -10.57 -10.03 -6.07
CA ARG A 126 -11.58 -9.58 -5.10
C ARG A 126 -12.96 -9.62 -5.74
N PRO A 127 -14.03 -9.88 -4.96
CA PRO A 127 -15.38 -9.69 -5.46
C PRO A 127 -15.53 -8.30 -6.08
N ASN A 128 -16.04 -8.22 -7.32
CA ASN A 128 -16.23 -6.99 -8.09
C ASN A 128 -14.97 -6.24 -8.57
N GLN A 129 -13.79 -6.84 -8.47
CA GLN A 129 -12.56 -6.32 -9.08
C GLN A 129 -11.89 -7.44 -9.88
N PRO A 130 -12.18 -7.58 -11.19
CA PRO A 130 -11.47 -8.52 -12.04
C PRO A 130 -10.02 -8.03 -12.22
N GLY A 131 -9.06 -8.92 -11.91
CA GLY A 131 -7.64 -8.64 -12.03
C GLY A 131 -7.00 -8.06 -10.76
N THR A 132 -5.70 -7.90 -10.84
CA THR A 132 -4.86 -7.31 -9.80
C THR A 132 -3.74 -6.50 -10.44
N TRP A 133 -3.37 -5.38 -9.83
CA TRP A 133 -2.20 -4.61 -10.22
C TRP A 133 -0.88 -5.25 -9.70
N ILE A 134 -0.97 -6.21 -8.77
CA ILE A 134 0.19 -6.89 -8.21
C ILE A 134 0.59 -8.05 -9.13
N SER A 135 1.21 -7.70 -10.26
CA SER A 135 1.70 -8.64 -11.27
C SER A 135 2.80 -9.57 -10.73
N ALA A 136 3.21 -10.56 -11.52
CA ALA A 136 4.33 -11.44 -11.18
C ALA A 136 5.64 -10.63 -11.00
N GLU A 137 5.85 -9.62 -11.84
CA GLU A 137 7.00 -8.73 -11.79
C GLU A 137 7.00 -7.88 -10.51
N MET A 138 5.86 -7.28 -10.14
CA MET A 138 5.69 -6.55 -8.89
C MET A 138 5.99 -7.43 -7.68
N ARG A 139 5.47 -8.67 -7.66
CA ARG A 139 5.75 -9.61 -6.56
C ARG A 139 7.23 -9.92 -6.43
N ALA A 140 7.93 -10.16 -7.55
CA ALA A 140 9.37 -10.40 -7.55
C ALA A 140 10.15 -9.18 -7.04
N ALA A 141 9.76 -7.97 -7.46
CA ALA A 141 10.39 -6.72 -7.03
C ALA A 141 10.23 -6.49 -5.52
N TYR A 142 9.04 -6.66 -4.96
CA TYR A 142 8.82 -6.51 -3.50
C TYR A 142 9.46 -7.63 -2.70
N ARG A 143 9.53 -8.86 -3.22
CA ARG A 143 10.33 -9.94 -2.61
C ARG A 143 11.79 -9.51 -2.51
N ARG A 144 12.34 -8.94 -3.58
CA ARG A 144 13.73 -8.46 -3.56
C ARG A 144 13.95 -7.35 -2.53
N LEU A 145 12.99 -6.40 -2.39
CA LEU A 145 13.05 -5.41 -1.32
C LEU A 145 12.94 -6.04 0.08
N HIS A 146 12.17 -7.11 0.25
CA HIS A 146 12.08 -7.85 1.51
C HIS A 146 13.40 -8.55 1.86
N GLU A 147 14.05 -9.20 0.90
CA GLU A 147 15.37 -9.80 1.08
C GLU A 147 16.43 -8.78 1.48
N LEU A 148 16.31 -7.55 0.97
CA LEU A 148 17.18 -6.42 1.32
C LEU A 148 16.79 -5.73 2.64
N GLY A 149 15.69 -6.16 3.29
CA GLY A 149 15.23 -5.63 4.58
C GLY A 149 14.51 -4.29 4.51
N TYR A 150 13.95 -3.92 3.35
CA TYR A 150 13.13 -2.72 3.17
C TYR A 150 11.63 -3.01 3.14
N ALA A 151 11.21 -4.13 2.55
CA ALA A 151 9.80 -4.49 2.51
C ALA A 151 9.46 -5.47 3.63
N HIS A 152 8.30 -5.26 4.25
CA HIS A 152 7.87 -6.00 5.44
C HIS A 152 6.41 -6.43 5.32
N SER A 153 6.09 -7.55 5.94
CA SER A 153 4.72 -8.04 6.08
C SER A 153 4.26 -8.07 7.54
N VAL A 154 2.96 -7.94 7.72
CA VAL A 154 2.28 -8.16 8.99
C VAL A 154 1.14 -9.12 8.75
N GLU A 155 1.15 -10.23 9.46
CA GLU A 155 0.23 -11.35 9.28
C GLU A 155 -0.71 -11.49 10.47
N THR A 156 -1.99 -11.70 10.20
CA THR A 156 -2.96 -12.13 11.20
C THR A 156 -3.30 -13.60 10.99
N TRP A 157 -2.94 -14.42 11.97
CA TRP A 157 -3.16 -15.85 11.99
C TRP A 157 -4.32 -16.20 12.93
N VAL A 158 -5.21 -17.05 12.49
CA VAL A 158 -6.35 -17.57 13.25
C VAL A 158 -6.38 -19.08 13.09
N ASP A 159 -6.38 -19.81 14.18
CA ASP A 159 -6.36 -21.28 14.20
C ASP A 159 -5.25 -21.89 13.31
N GLY A 160 -4.07 -21.28 13.33
CA GLY A 160 -2.92 -21.72 12.53
C GLY A 160 -2.97 -21.36 11.04
N ALA A 161 -4.04 -20.71 10.56
CA ALA A 161 -4.19 -20.31 9.17
C ALA A 161 -3.99 -18.78 9.00
N LEU A 162 -3.37 -18.37 7.89
CA LEU A 162 -3.21 -16.96 7.53
C LEU A 162 -4.57 -16.36 7.14
N ALA A 163 -5.19 -15.63 8.06
CA ALA A 163 -6.53 -15.06 7.93
C ALA A 163 -6.55 -13.68 7.26
N GLY A 164 -5.43 -12.97 7.24
CA GLY A 164 -5.26 -11.67 6.61
C GLY A 164 -3.90 -11.09 6.89
N GLY A 165 -3.60 -9.97 6.27
CA GLY A 165 -2.32 -9.30 6.43
C GLY A 165 -2.19 -8.08 5.53
N LEU A 166 -1.02 -7.48 5.60
CA LEU A 166 -0.62 -6.36 4.76
C LEU A 166 0.89 -6.42 4.51
N TYR A 167 1.34 -5.70 3.50
CA TYR A 167 2.76 -5.46 3.30
C TYR A 167 3.02 -4.00 2.93
N GLY A 168 4.27 -3.58 3.07
CA GLY A 168 4.71 -2.25 2.71
C GLY A 168 6.22 -2.10 2.82
N VAL A 169 6.70 -0.89 2.55
CA VAL A 169 8.13 -0.54 2.54
C VAL A 169 8.44 0.38 3.71
N ALA A 170 9.50 0.09 4.46
CA ALA A 170 10.00 0.91 5.56
C ALA A 170 11.27 1.65 5.13
N MET A 171 11.32 2.96 5.34
CA MET A 171 12.49 3.78 5.03
C MET A 171 12.62 4.90 6.05
N GLY A 172 13.74 4.92 6.78
CA GLY A 172 13.97 5.89 7.84
C GLY A 172 12.85 5.86 8.90
N ARG A 173 12.07 6.92 9.02
CA ARG A 173 10.90 7.04 9.90
C ARG A 173 9.56 7.09 9.15
N ALA A 174 9.54 6.69 7.89
CA ALA A 174 8.35 6.56 7.06
C ALA A 174 8.07 5.10 6.71
N PHE A 175 6.80 4.73 6.65
CA PHE A 175 6.32 3.45 6.16
C PHE A 175 5.35 3.67 5.01
N PHE A 176 5.50 2.96 3.93
CA PHE A 176 4.67 3.03 2.73
C PHE A 176 3.80 1.77 2.67
N GLY A 177 2.50 1.92 2.91
CA GLY A 177 1.56 0.80 2.85
C GLY A 177 1.23 0.47 1.41
N GLU A 178 1.46 -0.76 0.98
CA GLU A 178 1.21 -1.18 -0.41
C GLU A 178 -0.17 -1.80 -0.59
N SER A 179 -0.44 -2.86 0.12
CA SER A 179 -1.72 -3.54 0.00
C SER A 179 -2.04 -4.34 1.26
N MET A 180 -3.33 -4.64 1.42
CA MET A 180 -3.81 -5.51 2.49
C MET A 180 -4.92 -6.43 1.98
N PHE A 181 -5.07 -7.59 2.63
CA PHE A 181 -6.14 -8.54 2.36
C PHE A 181 -6.73 -9.12 3.65
N ALA A 182 -7.95 -9.61 3.56
CA ALA A 182 -8.62 -10.32 4.66
C ALA A 182 -9.44 -11.48 4.10
N ARG A 183 -9.20 -12.68 4.62
CA ARG A 183 -10.02 -13.87 4.42
C ARG A 183 -11.00 -14.06 5.59
N GLY A 184 -10.69 -13.47 6.74
CA GLY A 184 -11.53 -13.47 7.93
C GLY A 184 -11.94 -12.06 8.35
N ARG A 185 -13.06 -11.95 9.09
CA ARG A 185 -13.56 -10.67 9.59
C ARG A 185 -12.48 -9.93 10.37
N ASP A 186 -12.26 -8.67 10.01
CA ASP A 186 -11.33 -7.72 10.62
C ASP A 186 -9.84 -8.12 10.57
N ALA A 187 -9.44 -9.22 9.88
CA ALA A 187 -8.08 -9.72 9.92
C ALA A 187 -7.04 -8.70 9.40
N SER A 188 -7.32 -7.99 8.29
CA SER A 188 -6.43 -6.92 7.82
C SER A 188 -6.38 -5.72 8.78
N LYS A 189 -7.49 -5.41 9.47
CA LYS A 189 -7.52 -4.32 10.46
C LYS A 189 -6.71 -4.67 11.71
N ILE A 190 -6.74 -5.94 12.13
CA ILE A 190 -5.90 -6.44 13.22
C ILE A 190 -4.43 -6.23 12.85
N ALA A 191 -3.99 -6.74 11.68
CA ALA A 191 -2.63 -6.54 11.19
C ALA A 191 -2.24 -5.06 11.16
N PHE A 192 -3.12 -4.19 10.64
CA PHE A 192 -2.87 -2.76 10.52
C PHE A 192 -2.71 -2.08 11.89
N VAL A 193 -3.57 -2.40 12.88
CA VAL A 193 -3.46 -1.83 14.24
C VAL A 193 -2.14 -2.22 14.89
N HIS A 194 -1.72 -3.49 14.78
CA HIS A 194 -0.45 -3.95 15.32
C HIS A 194 0.74 -3.33 14.59
N LEU A 195 0.67 -3.20 13.25
CA LEU A 195 1.67 -2.44 12.49
C LEU A 195 1.83 -1.02 13.05
N VAL A 196 0.72 -0.27 13.14
CA VAL A 196 0.78 1.14 13.57
C VAL A 196 1.33 1.28 14.98
N ARG A 197 0.94 0.39 15.90
CA ARG A 197 1.46 0.38 17.28
C ARG A 197 2.96 0.11 17.31
N ARG A 198 3.43 -0.88 16.55
CA ARG A 198 4.85 -1.17 16.41
C ARG A 198 5.60 0.03 15.86
N LEU A 199 5.14 0.59 14.74
CA LEU A 199 5.76 1.77 14.11
C LEU A 199 5.82 2.97 15.07
N ALA A 200 4.75 3.22 15.83
CA ALA A 200 4.74 4.27 16.85
C ALA A 200 5.78 4.03 17.95
N GLY A 201 5.87 2.79 18.44
CA GLY A 201 6.87 2.39 19.44
C GLY A 201 8.32 2.49 18.96
N GLU A 202 8.54 2.23 17.68
CA GLU A 202 9.86 2.34 17.02
C GLU A 202 10.18 3.76 16.51
N GLY A 203 9.29 4.75 16.73
CA GLY A 203 9.53 6.15 16.41
C GLY A 203 9.32 6.51 14.94
N TYR A 204 8.53 5.73 14.20
CA TYR A 204 8.02 6.15 12.90
C TYR A 204 7.03 7.30 13.07
N LEU A 205 7.03 8.23 12.13
CA LEU A 205 6.23 9.44 12.21
C LEU A 205 5.19 9.56 11.10
N LEU A 206 5.29 8.77 10.03
CA LEU A 206 4.42 8.84 8.87
C LEU A 206 4.16 7.44 8.29
N ILE A 207 2.89 7.14 8.01
CA ILE A 207 2.47 6.02 7.17
C ILE A 207 1.83 6.61 5.93
N ASP A 208 2.43 6.37 4.80
CA ASP A 208 1.87 6.71 3.50
C ASP A 208 0.81 5.69 3.11
N CYS A 209 -0.40 6.14 2.94
CA CYS A 209 -1.55 5.35 2.51
C CYS A 209 -1.92 5.61 1.04
N GLN A 210 -1.13 6.45 0.34
CA GLN A 210 -1.24 6.80 -1.07
C GLN A 210 -2.56 7.50 -1.43
N MET A 211 -3.65 6.76 -1.57
CA MET A 211 -4.94 7.28 -2.01
C MET A 211 -6.01 7.15 -0.94
N HIS A 212 -7.01 8.02 -0.99
CA HIS A 212 -8.14 8.01 -0.08
C HIS A 212 -8.95 6.72 -0.20
N THR A 213 -9.23 6.10 0.95
CA THR A 213 -10.26 5.08 1.10
C THR A 213 -11.07 5.33 2.37
N PRO A 214 -12.40 5.10 2.36
CA PRO A 214 -13.22 5.23 3.57
C PRO A 214 -12.72 4.34 4.72
N HIS A 215 -12.14 3.19 4.37
CA HIS A 215 -11.54 2.26 5.34
C HIS A 215 -10.39 2.90 6.11
N LEU A 216 -9.40 3.46 5.42
CA LEU A 216 -8.23 4.11 6.04
C LEU A 216 -8.63 5.38 6.78
N ALA A 217 -9.58 6.17 6.24
CA ALA A 217 -10.14 7.34 6.93
C ALA A 217 -10.78 6.96 8.28
N SER A 218 -11.50 5.83 8.34
CA SER A 218 -12.09 5.32 9.59
C SER A 218 -11.05 4.94 10.65
N LEU A 219 -9.81 4.66 10.23
CA LEU A 219 -8.68 4.34 11.10
C LEU A 219 -7.83 5.57 11.46
N GLY A 220 -8.23 6.77 11.03
CA GLY A 220 -7.58 8.02 11.38
C GLY A 220 -6.68 8.60 10.29
N ALA A 221 -6.55 7.93 9.15
CA ALA A 221 -5.82 8.49 8.03
C ALA A 221 -6.55 9.71 7.46
N ARG A 222 -5.81 10.69 6.95
CA ARG A 222 -6.33 11.92 6.39
C ARG A 222 -5.52 12.39 5.19
N GLU A 223 -6.12 13.19 4.37
CA GLU A 223 -5.48 13.78 3.21
C GLU A 223 -4.66 15.01 3.60
N VAL A 224 -3.51 15.15 2.98
CA VAL A 224 -2.65 16.32 3.06
C VAL A 224 -2.25 16.74 1.64
N PRO A 225 -1.95 18.02 1.38
CA PRO A 225 -1.40 18.44 0.10
C PRO A 225 -0.10 17.67 -0.21
N ARG A 226 0.10 17.26 -1.46
CA ARG A 226 1.32 16.57 -1.91
C ARG A 226 2.59 17.33 -1.54
N SER A 227 2.57 18.66 -1.61
CA SER A 227 3.70 19.51 -1.24
C SER A 227 4.06 19.38 0.25
N GLU A 228 3.06 19.32 1.13
CA GLU A 228 3.26 19.08 2.57
C GLU A 228 3.79 17.67 2.81
N PHE A 229 3.20 16.65 2.15
CA PHE A 229 3.68 15.28 2.23
C PHE A 229 5.15 15.16 1.82
N ALA A 230 5.53 15.68 0.65
CA ALA A 230 6.90 15.61 0.14
C ALA A 230 7.91 16.32 1.06
N ARG A 231 7.54 17.50 1.61
CA ARG A 231 8.38 18.23 2.57
C ARG A 231 8.63 17.41 3.84
N ARG A 232 7.56 16.82 4.42
CA ARG A 232 7.68 15.95 5.62
C ARG A 232 8.50 14.71 5.33
N LEU A 233 8.26 14.09 4.18
CA LEU A 233 8.90 12.84 3.79
C LEU A 233 10.42 12.97 3.69
N LYS A 234 10.91 14.08 3.13
CA LYS A 234 12.35 14.35 2.99
C LYS A 234 13.11 14.21 4.31
N ASP A 235 12.57 14.76 5.40
CA ASP A 235 13.22 14.71 6.71
C ASP A 235 13.13 13.32 7.36
N LEU A 236 12.16 12.50 6.95
CA LEU A 236 11.89 11.20 7.55
C LEU A 236 12.66 10.07 6.89
N VAL A 237 12.78 10.06 5.56
CA VAL A 237 13.41 8.95 4.81
C VAL A 237 14.93 8.93 4.97
N ASP A 238 15.56 10.08 5.24
CA ASP A 238 17.00 10.19 5.44
C ASP A 238 17.40 9.95 6.91
N TYR A 239 16.44 9.68 7.81
CA TYR A 239 16.76 9.28 9.17
C TYR A 239 17.58 7.98 9.18
N PRO A 240 18.73 7.92 9.89
CA PRO A 240 19.64 6.79 9.87
C PRO A 240 19.02 5.56 10.56
N ARG A 241 18.34 4.76 9.79
CA ARG A 241 17.81 3.45 10.19
C ARG A 241 18.29 2.43 9.15
N PRO A 242 19.18 1.50 9.52
CA PRO A 242 19.63 0.48 8.59
C PRO A 242 18.44 -0.42 8.20
N PRO A 243 18.38 -0.86 6.94
CA PRO A 243 17.43 -1.88 6.54
C PRO A 243 17.72 -3.19 7.28
N GLY A 244 16.69 -3.97 7.55
CA GLY A 244 16.83 -5.26 8.21
C GLY A 244 15.48 -5.91 8.42
N ARG A 245 15.45 -7.24 8.45
CA ARG A 245 14.20 -7.98 8.72
C ARG A 245 13.66 -7.60 10.10
N TRP A 246 12.37 -7.44 10.15
CA TRP A 246 11.70 -7.31 11.44
C TRP A 246 11.81 -8.66 12.17
N ALA A 247 12.28 -8.63 13.44
CA ALA A 247 12.41 -9.85 14.20
C ALA A 247 11.06 -10.58 14.23
N PRO A 248 11.04 -11.90 14.01
CA PRO A 248 9.84 -12.70 14.11
C PRO A 248 9.35 -12.69 15.55
N GLY A 249 8.58 -11.68 15.90
CA GLY A 249 7.88 -11.54 17.17
C GLY A 249 6.41 -11.79 16.94
N GLY A 250 5.85 -12.83 17.54
CA GLY A 250 4.41 -13.05 17.54
C GLY A 250 3.78 -12.29 18.69
N GLU A 251 2.92 -11.30 18.41
CA GLU A 251 2.02 -10.74 19.41
C GLU A 251 0.72 -11.56 19.39
N ARG A 252 0.35 -12.12 20.55
CA ARG A 252 -0.90 -12.86 20.72
C ARG A 252 -1.98 -11.98 21.27
N SER A 253 -3.24 -12.26 20.90
CA SER A 253 -4.36 -11.62 21.59
C SER A 253 -4.37 -12.03 23.07
N ALA A 254 -4.83 -11.16 23.95
CA ALA A 254 -4.97 -11.44 25.39
C ALA A 254 -5.75 -12.75 25.64
N LYS A 255 -6.72 -13.09 24.78
CA LYS A 255 -7.47 -14.34 24.86
C LYS A 255 -6.62 -15.57 24.57
N LEU A 256 -5.65 -15.49 23.66
CA LEU A 256 -4.76 -16.61 23.32
C LEU A 256 -3.68 -16.82 24.38
N GLU A 257 -3.26 -15.76 25.04
CA GLU A 257 -2.32 -15.82 26.19
C GLU A 257 -2.98 -16.45 27.41
N ALA A 258 -4.24 -16.11 27.69
CA ALA A 258 -5.02 -16.66 28.81
C ALA A 258 -5.32 -18.17 28.67
N CYS A 259 -5.29 -18.75 27.48
CA CYS A 259 -5.51 -20.20 27.26
C CYS A 259 -4.27 -21.06 27.50
N ARG A 260 -3.10 -20.47 27.77
CA ARG A 260 -1.83 -21.20 28.03
C ARG A 260 -1.38 -21.21 29.49
N ASN A 261 -2.03 -20.42 30.33
CA ASN A 261 -1.87 -20.42 31.79
C ASN A 261 -3.01 -21.23 32.42
#